data_8d57a5427951d1caad4d1e6170008d3c
#
_entry.id   8d57a5427951d1caad4d1e6170008d3c
#
_cell.length_a   1.000
_cell.length_b   1.000
_cell.length_c   1.000
_cell.angle_alpha   90.00
_cell.angle_beta   90.00
_cell.angle_gamma   90.00
#
_symmetry.space_group_name_H-M   'P 1'
#
loop_
_entity.id
_entity.type
_entity.pdbx_description
1 polymer ?
#
loop_
_entity_poly.entity_id
_entity_poly.type
_entity_poly.pdbx_seq_one_letter_code
_entity_poly.pdbx_strand_id
1 'polypeptide(L)'
;LKLVEFEYKRNHEIINIMIIEEPEAHIHTHIQRALFDNLRVSLNYTQVLMTTHSTHLSEVADINKVNVISISSNSYISEVMKPTNQLDSFGKTKLELKDLKLSDCLKRYLDAKRSVLLFSKGVILVEGDGEEILIPAMVKKAFGISLDEIGIGLINIGSVSFEYIASIFSNERLHRYCSILTDLDSFVEGSTKCSEEAAKRGVTRKDKLDTLYGENSWVDSFYATYTLEVDFVNEIENRKYVENVVRNHYSRQTTIDKHIENINDSFVNRYDSVLTVAKDMGKGWYATVLSSMLDNDLVIPDYILKALVFASQKVLTEPVLRKIGIYVLDMYDEDETISELKKKFNIGDINETIKEFSDKLPDDLLTKFFKCRMELM
;
A
#
# COMPACT_ATOMS: atom_id res chain seq x y z
N LEU A 1 11.46 8.98 -36.66
CA LEU A 1 11.68 9.36 -38.06
C LEU A 1 11.22 8.26 -39.05
N LYS A 2 11.71 7.03 -38.93
CA LYS A 2 11.27 5.90 -39.83
C LYS A 2 9.80 5.53 -39.71
N LEU A 3 9.19 5.64 -38.52
CA LEU A 3 7.77 5.37 -38.30
C LEU A 3 6.88 6.41 -39.01
N VAL A 4 7.22 7.68 -38.93
CA VAL A 4 6.52 8.77 -39.61
C VAL A 4 6.63 8.61 -41.14
N GLU A 5 7.82 8.24 -41.63
CA GLU A 5 8.03 7.99 -43.04
C GLU A 5 7.25 6.77 -43.58
N PHE A 6 7.08 5.75 -42.74
CA PHE A 6 6.31 4.57 -43.01
C PHE A 6 4.81 4.88 -43.14
N GLU A 7 4.26 5.72 -42.30
CA GLU A 7 2.85 6.11 -42.35
C GLU A 7 2.54 7.02 -43.56
N TYR A 8 3.45 7.92 -43.92
CA TYR A 8 3.27 8.81 -45.04
C TYR A 8 3.19 8.08 -46.42
N LYS A 9 3.78 6.90 -46.54
CA LYS A 9 3.79 6.09 -47.72
C LYS A 9 2.61 5.12 -47.86
N ARG A 10 1.68 5.13 -46.88
CA ARG A 10 0.55 4.17 -46.85
C ARG A 10 -0.69 4.67 -47.60
N ASN A 11 -1.44 3.70 -48.13
CA ASN A 11 -2.75 3.93 -48.69
C ASN A 11 -3.76 4.14 -47.53
N HIS A 12 -4.39 5.30 -47.44
CA HIS A 12 -5.31 5.68 -46.37
C HIS A 12 -6.68 4.98 -46.42
N GLU A 13 -6.94 4.19 -47.42
CA GLU A 13 -8.19 3.41 -47.58
C GLU A 13 -8.21 2.08 -46.83
N ILE A 14 -7.08 1.70 -46.20
CA ILE A 14 -6.93 0.42 -45.50
C ILE A 14 -6.78 0.67 -43.99
N ILE A 15 -7.40 -0.20 -43.19
CA ILE A 15 -7.18 -0.22 -41.74
C ILE A 15 -5.74 -0.67 -41.48
N ASN A 16 -4.94 0.22 -40.90
CA ASN A 16 -3.57 -0.07 -40.53
C ASN A 16 -3.49 -0.35 -39.02
N ILE A 17 -2.91 -1.49 -38.67
CA ILE A 17 -2.65 -1.85 -37.25
C ILE A 17 -1.16 -2.06 -37.09
N MET A 18 -0.59 -1.47 -36.07
CA MET A 18 0.78 -1.67 -35.62
C MET A 18 0.76 -2.30 -34.24
N ILE A 19 1.44 -3.42 -34.09
CA ILE A 19 1.62 -4.10 -32.80
C ILE A 19 3.06 -3.89 -32.37
N ILE A 20 3.25 -3.37 -31.15
CA ILE A 20 4.56 -3.11 -30.56
C ILE A 20 4.61 -3.84 -29.21
N GLU A 21 5.57 -4.74 -29.06
CA GLU A 21 5.79 -5.48 -27.83
C GLU A 21 6.96 -4.84 -27.07
N GLU A 22 6.72 -4.50 -25.81
CA GLU A 22 7.70 -3.94 -24.85
C GLU A 22 8.66 -2.91 -25.48
N PRO A 23 8.17 -1.79 -26.01
CA PRO A 23 9.03 -0.80 -26.70
C PRO A 23 10.05 -0.12 -25.78
N GLU A 24 9.88 -0.26 -24.48
CA GLU A 24 10.81 0.20 -23.46
C GLU A 24 12.07 -0.66 -23.30
N ALA A 25 12.08 -1.86 -23.84
CA ALA A 25 13.19 -2.79 -23.71
C ALA A 25 14.49 -2.13 -24.24
N HIS A 26 15.51 -2.08 -23.36
CA HIS A 26 16.82 -1.49 -23.64
C HIS A 26 16.83 0.03 -23.93
N ILE A 27 15.76 0.76 -23.63
CA ILE A 27 15.65 2.19 -23.87
C ILE A 27 15.67 2.95 -22.52
N HIS A 28 16.46 4.04 -22.45
CA HIS A 28 16.51 4.92 -21.28
C HIS A 28 15.15 5.58 -21.01
N THR A 29 14.78 5.75 -19.74
CA THR A 29 13.45 6.25 -19.30
C THR A 29 13.00 7.54 -19.96
N HIS A 30 13.91 8.51 -20.19
CA HIS A 30 13.57 9.75 -20.89
C HIS A 30 13.15 9.50 -22.35
N ILE A 31 13.77 8.52 -23.01
CA ILE A 31 13.44 8.17 -24.39
C ILE A 31 12.13 7.41 -24.45
N GLN A 32 11.79 6.62 -23.43
CA GLN A 32 10.50 5.90 -23.35
C GLN A 32 9.33 6.88 -23.43
N ARG A 33 9.35 7.96 -22.65
CA ARG A 33 8.32 9.02 -22.69
C ARG A 33 8.24 9.68 -24.05
N ALA A 34 9.37 10.11 -24.61
CA ALA A 34 9.43 10.74 -25.92
C ALA A 34 8.94 9.80 -27.03
N LEU A 35 9.25 8.50 -26.96
CA LEU A 35 8.77 7.49 -27.90
C LEU A 35 7.26 7.44 -27.90
N PHE A 36 6.63 7.33 -26.72
CA PHE A 36 5.19 7.24 -26.57
C PHE A 36 4.47 8.50 -27.10
N ASP A 37 4.95 9.68 -26.72
CA ASP A 37 4.39 10.95 -27.21
C ASP A 37 4.50 11.08 -28.73
N ASN A 38 5.62 10.68 -29.31
CA ASN A 38 5.81 10.68 -30.77
C ASN A 38 4.88 9.68 -31.46
N LEU A 39 4.71 8.49 -30.91
CA LEU A 39 3.76 7.50 -31.46
C LEU A 39 2.32 8.02 -31.44
N ARG A 40 1.92 8.69 -30.35
CA ARG A 40 0.58 9.23 -30.20
C ARG A 40 0.27 10.38 -31.16
N VAL A 41 1.25 11.23 -31.44
CA VAL A 41 1.06 12.44 -32.27
C VAL A 41 1.25 12.13 -33.76
N SER A 42 2.14 11.19 -34.10
CA SER A 42 2.59 10.99 -35.49
C SER A 42 1.78 9.99 -36.28
N LEU A 43 0.93 9.16 -35.62
CA LEU A 43 0.24 8.05 -36.26
C LEU A 43 -1.28 8.32 -36.34
N ASN A 44 -1.70 9.15 -37.30
CA ASN A 44 -3.12 9.54 -37.45
C ASN A 44 -4.00 8.46 -38.12
N TYR A 45 -3.40 7.60 -38.91
CA TYR A 45 -4.11 6.61 -39.74
C TYR A 45 -3.79 5.14 -39.35
N THR A 46 -3.07 4.96 -38.24
CA THR A 46 -2.68 3.63 -37.78
C THR A 46 -3.12 3.42 -36.35
N GLN A 47 -3.87 2.35 -36.12
CA GLN A 47 -4.16 1.90 -34.76
C GLN A 47 -2.91 1.25 -34.16
N VAL A 48 -2.45 1.71 -33.02
CA VAL A 48 -1.32 1.13 -32.30
C VAL A 48 -1.83 0.30 -31.12
N LEU A 49 -1.41 -0.96 -31.07
CA LEU A 49 -1.54 -1.85 -29.94
C LEU A 49 -0.15 -2.05 -29.34
N MET A 50 0.00 -1.79 -28.05
CA MET A 50 1.29 -1.84 -27.36
C MET A 50 1.17 -2.64 -26.08
N THR A 51 2.11 -3.54 -25.83
CA THR A 51 2.30 -4.17 -24.52
C THR A 51 3.44 -3.48 -23.79
N THR A 52 3.33 -3.34 -22.46
CA THR A 52 4.36 -2.71 -21.64
C THR A 52 4.28 -3.17 -20.20
N HIS A 53 5.44 -3.23 -19.54
CA HIS A 53 5.61 -3.34 -18.10
C HIS A 53 6.16 -2.06 -17.47
N SER A 54 6.32 -0.97 -18.26
CA SER A 54 6.88 0.30 -17.81
C SER A 54 5.84 1.19 -17.13
N THR A 55 6.09 1.56 -15.87
CA THR A 55 5.31 2.58 -15.17
C THR A 55 5.41 3.94 -15.84
N HIS A 56 6.55 4.26 -16.48
CA HIS A 56 6.74 5.51 -17.22
C HIS A 56 5.90 5.61 -18.49
N LEU A 57 5.68 4.50 -19.18
CA LEU A 57 4.77 4.48 -20.34
C LEU A 57 3.31 4.55 -19.87
N SER A 58 2.97 3.89 -18.76
CA SER A 58 1.63 3.93 -18.18
C SER A 58 1.25 5.33 -17.68
N GLU A 59 2.22 6.12 -17.21
CA GLU A 59 2.03 7.52 -16.79
C GLU A 59 1.56 8.43 -17.95
N VAL A 60 2.14 8.27 -19.14
CA VAL A 60 1.80 9.09 -20.30
C VAL A 60 0.65 8.53 -21.12
N ALA A 61 0.28 7.26 -20.89
CA ALA A 61 -0.86 6.62 -21.54
C ALA A 61 -2.19 7.25 -21.09
N ASP A 62 -3.15 7.26 -21.99
CA ASP A 62 -4.53 7.57 -21.64
C ASP A 62 -5.15 6.37 -20.93
N ILE A 63 -5.45 6.49 -19.63
CA ILE A 63 -6.02 5.41 -18.80
C ILE A 63 -7.30 4.81 -19.44
N ASN A 64 -8.04 5.59 -20.22
CA ASN A 64 -9.20 5.10 -20.97
C ASN A 64 -8.83 4.08 -22.06
N LYS A 65 -7.57 4.04 -22.48
CA LYS A 65 -7.04 3.14 -23.50
C LYS A 65 -6.19 2.01 -22.91
N VAL A 66 -6.03 1.98 -21.60
CA VAL A 66 -5.28 0.95 -20.89
C VAL A 66 -6.17 -0.26 -20.62
N ASN A 67 -5.67 -1.45 -20.93
CA ASN A 67 -6.20 -2.71 -20.47
C ASN A 67 -5.14 -3.41 -19.63
N VAL A 68 -5.51 -3.88 -18.46
CA VAL A 68 -4.63 -4.65 -17.57
C VAL A 68 -4.91 -6.12 -17.76
N ILE A 69 -3.88 -6.88 -18.10
CA ILE A 69 -3.98 -8.32 -18.30
C ILE A 69 -3.39 -9.02 -17.07
N SER A 70 -4.13 -9.95 -16.50
CA SER A 70 -3.64 -10.81 -15.42
C SER A 70 -3.96 -12.28 -15.73
N ILE A 71 -3.13 -13.17 -15.20
CA ILE A 71 -3.37 -14.61 -15.29
C ILE A 71 -4.12 -15.01 -14.02
N SER A 72 -5.26 -15.67 -14.16
CA SER A 72 -5.97 -16.25 -13.03
C SER A 72 -5.15 -17.38 -12.43
N SER A 73 -4.99 -17.38 -11.10
CA SER A 73 -4.23 -18.41 -10.38
C SER A 73 -4.78 -19.84 -10.54
N ASN A 74 -6.07 -19.97 -10.88
CA ASN A 74 -6.77 -21.26 -10.96
C ASN A 74 -7.07 -21.71 -12.38
N SER A 75 -6.74 -20.91 -13.39
CA SER A 75 -6.93 -21.26 -14.79
C SER A 75 -5.85 -20.58 -15.63
N TYR A 76 -5.37 -21.25 -16.69
CA TYR A 76 -4.47 -20.64 -17.67
C TYR A 76 -5.15 -19.58 -18.53
N ILE A 77 -6.28 -19.02 -18.06
CA ILE A 77 -7.06 -18.02 -18.77
C ILE A 77 -6.58 -16.64 -18.33
N SER A 78 -6.18 -15.83 -19.30
CA SER A 78 -5.87 -14.43 -19.07
C SER A 78 -7.15 -13.63 -18.88
N GLU A 79 -7.22 -12.86 -17.82
CA GLU A 79 -8.30 -11.92 -17.56
C GLU A 79 -7.88 -10.53 -18.06
N VAL A 80 -8.75 -9.88 -18.82
CA VAL A 80 -8.55 -8.51 -19.32
C VAL A 80 -9.45 -7.56 -18.53
N MET A 81 -8.83 -6.67 -17.80
CA MET A 81 -9.52 -5.69 -16.96
C MET A 81 -9.31 -4.28 -17.51
N LYS A 82 -10.37 -3.49 -17.52
CA LYS A 82 -10.32 -2.08 -17.93
C LYS A 82 -10.50 -1.17 -16.72
N PRO A 83 -9.47 -0.43 -16.28
CA PRO A 83 -9.52 0.40 -15.06
C PRO A 83 -10.64 1.45 -15.09
N THR A 84 -11.03 1.92 -16.28
CA THR A 84 -12.03 2.99 -16.45
C THR A 84 -13.43 2.49 -16.84
N ASN A 85 -13.67 1.17 -16.80
CA ASN A 85 -14.99 0.65 -17.11
C ASN A 85 -16.04 1.22 -16.14
N GLN A 86 -17.07 1.91 -16.68
CA GLN A 86 -18.12 2.60 -15.91
C GLN A 86 -17.60 3.63 -14.85
N LEU A 87 -16.31 4.01 -14.90
CA LEU A 87 -15.68 4.87 -13.90
C LEU A 87 -16.30 6.27 -13.87
N ASP A 88 -16.57 6.88 -15.03
CA ASP A 88 -17.17 8.21 -15.10
C ASP A 88 -18.63 8.22 -14.60
N SER A 89 -19.35 7.11 -14.81
CA SER A 89 -20.69 6.92 -14.24
C SER A 89 -20.62 6.83 -12.71
N PHE A 90 -19.66 6.06 -12.17
CA PHE A 90 -19.41 6.01 -10.72
C PHE A 90 -19.05 7.39 -10.17
N GLY A 91 -18.16 8.12 -10.81
CA GLY A 91 -17.78 9.48 -10.42
C GLY A 91 -18.98 10.44 -10.38
N LYS A 92 -19.86 10.36 -11.35
CA LYS A 92 -21.06 11.20 -11.41
C LYS A 92 -22.09 10.84 -10.35
N THR A 93 -22.33 9.55 -10.09
CA THR A 93 -23.42 9.09 -9.21
C THR A 93 -22.98 8.96 -7.75
N LYS A 94 -21.77 8.51 -7.48
CA LYS A 94 -21.26 8.22 -6.13
C LYS A 94 -20.37 9.33 -5.57
N LEU A 95 -19.63 10.05 -6.43
CA LEU A 95 -18.74 11.13 -6.04
C LEU A 95 -19.29 12.53 -6.40
N GLU A 96 -20.50 12.58 -6.95
CA GLU A 96 -21.22 13.82 -7.29
C GLU A 96 -20.42 14.77 -8.21
N LEU A 97 -19.57 14.24 -9.07
CA LEU A 97 -18.81 15.00 -10.06
C LEU A 97 -19.73 15.47 -11.18
N LYS A 98 -20.15 16.75 -11.17
CA LYS A 98 -21.16 17.29 -12.11
C LYS A 98 -20.63 17.33 -13.54
N ASP A 99 -19.54 18.06 -13.76
CA ASP A 99 -19.00 18.39 -15.09
C ASP A 99 -17.64 17.77 -15.37
N LEU A 100 -17.06 17.04 -14.40
CA LEU A 100 -15.76 16.41 -14.50
C LEU A 100 -15.89 14.91 -14.74
N LYS A 101 -15.09 14.39 -15.65
CA LYS A 101 -14.91 12.95 -15.82
C LYS A 101 -13.83 12.45 -14.87
N LEU A 102 -14.17 11.45 -14.08
CA LEU A 102 -13.23 10.87 -13.12
C LEU A 102 -12.00 10.28 -13.84
N SER A 103 -12.20 9.67 -15.00
CA SER A 103 -11.12 9.15 -15.84
C SER A 103 -10.11 10.23 -16.27
N ASP A 104 -10.57 11.45 -16.58
CA ASP A 104 -9.70 12.57 -16.94
C ASP A 104 -8.93 13.12 -15.73
N CYS A 105 -9.54 13.08 -14.54
CA CYS A 105 -8.87 13.44 -13.29
C CYS A 105 -7.77 12.43 -12.96
N LEU A 106 -8.07 11.14 -13.02
CA LEU A 106 -7.12 10.08 -12.73
C LEU A 106 -5.95 10.05 -13.71
N LYS A 107 -6.18 10.33 -14.99
CA LYS A 107 -5.12 10.46 -15.98
C LYS A 107 -4.04 11.47 -15.59
N ARG A 108 -4.43 12.58 -14.95
CA ARG A 108 -3.49 13.62 -14.50
C ARG A 108 -2.83 13.27 -13.18
N TYR A 109 -3.51 12.46 -12.37
CA TYR A 109 -3.06 12.09 -11.04
C TYR A 109 -2.08 10.91 -11.05
N LEU A 110 -2.25 9.97 -11.99
CA LEU A 110 -1.39 8.80 -12.14
C LEU A 110 -0.06 9.22 -12.79
N ASP A 111 0.95 9.38 -11.97
CA ASP A 111 2.36 9.55 -12.38
C ASP A 111 3.10 8.20 -12.36
N ALA A 112 4.40 8.20 -12.67
CA ALA A 112 5.21 6.99 -12.69
C ALA A 112 5.19 6.22 -11.35
N LYS A 113 5.18 6.94 -10.22
CA LYS A 113 5.13 6.36 -8.87
C LYS A 113 3.78 5.71 -8.60
N ARG A 114 2.69 6.40 -8.91
CA ARG A 114 1.33 5.91 -8.65
C ARG A 114 0.86 4.89 -9.69
N SER A 115 1.42 4.91 -10.88
CA SER A 115 1.12 3.90 -11.93
C SER A 115 1.51 2.48 -11.54
N VAL A 116 2.35 2.29 -10.53
CA VAL A 116 2.67 0.97 -9.94
C VAL A 116 1.42 0.21 -9.54
N LEU A 117 0.33 0.90 -9.13
CA LEU A 117 -0.93 0.25 -8.79
C LEU A 117 -1.54 -0.59 -9.93
N LEU A 118 -1.25 -0.26 -11.20
CA LEU A 118 -1.74 -1.02 -12.35
C LEU A 118 -1.01 -2.37 -12.52
N PHE A 119 0.19 -2.50 -11.95
CA PHE A 119 1.02 -3.71 -12.03
C PHE A 119 0.98 -4.54 -10.74
N SER A 120 0.63 -3.93 -9.61
CA SER A 120 0.58 -4.59 -8.31
C SER A 120 -0.53 -5.64 -8.25
N LYS A 121 -0.31 -6.71 -7.51
CA LYS A 121 -1.29 -7.79 -7.28
C LYS A 121 -2.28 -7.46 -6.15
N GLY A 122 -1.88 -6.61 -5.22
CA GLY A 122 -2.67 -5.98 -4.18
C GLY A 122 -2.14 -4.57 -3.92
N VAL A 123 -2.93 -3.70 -3.32
CA VAL A 123 -2.58 -2.28 -3.15
C VAL A 123 -2.90 -1.83 -1.73
N ILE A 124 -2.01 -1.03 -1.16
CA ILE A 124 -2.24 -0.29 0.09
C ILE A 124 -2.10 1.19 -0.21
N LEU A 125 -3.15 1.96 -0.01
CA LEU A 125 -3.17 3.41 -0.17
C LEU A 125 -2.93 4.06 1.19
N VAL A 126 -1.99 5.01 1.26
CA VAL A 126 -1.61 5.71 2.49
C VAL A 126 -1.65 7.23 2.30
N GLU A 127 -1.76 7.98 3.41
CA GLU A 127 -1.88 9.44 3.37
C GLU A 127 -0.58 10.15 3.02
N GLY A 128 0.55 9.67 3.55
CA GLY A 128 1.79 10.43 3.48
C GLY A 128 3.08 9.61 3.59
N ASP A 129 4.18 10.35 3.73
CA ASP A 129 5.54 9.79 3.74
C ASP A 129 5.83 8.94 4.98
N GLY A 130 5.13 9.22 6.10
CA GLY A 130 5.30 8.45 7.34
C GLY A 130 4.98 6.97 7.13
N GLU A 131 3.80 6.69 6.63
CA GLU A 131 3.31 5.36 6.32
C GLU A 131 4.12 4.72 5.19
N GLU A 132 4.43 5.49 4.14
CA GLU A 132 5.17 5.00 2.98
C GLU A 132 6.55 4.46 3.36
N ILE A 133 7.20 5.08 4.35
CA ILE A 133 8.54 4.69 4.82
C ILE A 133 8.45 3.60 5.89
N LEU A 134 7.56 3.76 6.87
CA LEU A 134 7.56 2.93 8.07
C LEU A 134 6.91 1.56 7.84
N ILE A 135 5.79 1.48 7.10
CA ILE A 135 5.06 0.22 6.90
C ILE A 135 5.93 -0.85 6.21
N PRO A 136 6.64 -0.58 5.09
CA PRO A 136 7.52 -1.58 4.49
C PRO A 136 8.64 -2.05 5.41
N ALA A 137 9.19 -1.13 6.24
CA ALA A 137 10.22 -1.47 7.21
C ALA A 137 9.69 -2.40 8.31
N MET A 138 8.50 -2.10 8.86
CA MET A 138 7.84 -2.95 9.85
C MET A 138 7.57 -4.36 9.29
N VAL A 139 6.98 -4.46 8.10
CA VAL A 139 6.67 -5.75 7.46
C VAL A 139 7.95 -6.57 7.21
N LYS A 140 9.01 -5.92 6.73
CA LYS A 140 10.29 -6.60 6.48
C LYS A 140 10.93 -7.13 7.77
N LYS A 141 10.85 -6.36 8.86
CA LYS A 141 11.40 -6.76 10.16
C LYS A 141 10.56 -7.83 10.83
N ALA A 142 9.23 -7.70 10.80
CA ALA A 142 8.33 -8.65 11.47
C ALA A 142 8.23 -10.00 10.75
N PHE A 143 8.22 -10.00 9.41
CA PHE A 143 7.88 -11.18 8.61
C PHE A 143 8.98 -11.64 7.63
N GLY A 144 10.10 -10.95 7.55
CA GLY A 144 11.22 -11.31 6.68
C GLY A 144 10.96 -11.15 5.18
N ILE A 145 9.81 -10.60 4.79
CA ILE A 145 9.41 -10.37 3.41
C ILE A 145 9.22 -8.88 3.13
N SER A 146 9.49 -8.44 1.90
CA SER A 146 9.09 -7.11 1.47
C SER A 146 7.72 -7.13 0.79
N LEU A 147 7.04 -5.98 0.76
CA LEU A 147 5.78 -5.82 0.03
C LEU A 147 5.99 -6.11 -1.46
N ASP A 148 7.11 -5.68 -2.04
CA ASP A 148 7.46 -5.92 -3.44
C ASP A 148 7.65 -7.42 -3.75
N GLU A 149 8.27 -8.21 -2.85
CA GLU A 149 8.44 -9.65 -3.01
C GLU A 149 7.10 -10.38 -3.17
N ILE A 150 6.05 -9.88 -2.53
CA ILE A 150 4.70 -10.46 -2.64
C ILE A 150 3.81 -9.71 -3.63
N GLY A 151 4.33 -8.68 -4.31
CA GLY A 151 3.63 -7.94 -5.34
C GLY A 151 2.56 -6.99 -4.81
N ILE A 152 2.71 -6.48 -3.59
CA ILE A 152 1.85 -5.44 -3.02
C ILE A 152 2.47 -4.07 -3.28
N GLY A 153 1.71 -3.19 -3.95
CA GLY A 153 2.07 -1.79 -4.12
C GLY A 153 1.58 -0.95 -2.95
N LEU A 154 2.50 -0.28 -2.25
CA LEU A 154 2.15 0.74 -1.27
C LEU A 154 2.24 2.11 -1.94
N ILE A 155 1.14 2.84 -1.99
CA ILE A 155 0.98 4.07 -2.76
C ILE A 155 0.64 5.23 -1.84
N ASN A 156 1.57 6.17 -1.73
CA ASN A 156 1.33 7.43 -1.04
C ASN A 156 0.50 8.37 -1.94
N ILE A 157 -0.69 8.70 -1.48
CA ILE A 157 -1.61 9.59 -2.19
C ILE A 157 -1.24 11.07 -1.98
N GLY A 158 -0.56 11.39 -0.89
CA GLY A 158 -0.21 12.76 -0.50
C GLY A 158 -1.43 13.59 -0.08
N SER A 159 -2.53 12.95 0.27
CA SER A 159 -3.77 13.57 0.67
C SER A 159 -4.74 12.53 1.27
N VAL A 160 -5.92 12.97 1.67
CA VAL A 160 -7.02 12.12 2.16
C VAL A 160 -8.06 11.79 1.08
N SER A 161 -7.77 12.07 -0.19
CA SER A 161 -8.72 11.90 -1.31
C SER A 161 -8.67 10.48 -1.90
N PHE A 162 -8.73 9.48 -1.04
CA PHE A 162 -8.65 8.05 -1.39
C PHE A 162 -9.76 7.61 -2.33
N GLU A 163 -10.95 8.21 -2.21
CA GLU A 163 -12.16 7.81 -2.92
C GLU A 163 -12.02 7.86 -4.44
N TYR A 164 -11.13 8.70 -4.96
CA TYR A 164 -10.92 8.80 -6.40
C TYR A 164 -10.05 7.64 -6.92
N ILE A 165 -8.98 7.32 -6.20
CA ILE A 165 -8.05 6.25 -6.60
C ILE A 165 -8.63 4.87 -6.33
N ALA A 166 -9.22 4.67 -5.16
CA ALA A 166 -9.83 3.40 -4.78
C ALA A 166 -10.98 2.99 -5.73
N SER A 167 -11.61 3.97 -6.39
CA SER A 167 -12.69 3.72 -7.35
C SER A 167 -12.30 2.84 -8.54
N ILE A 168 -11.00 2.68 -8.84
CA ILE A 168 -10.59 1.78 -9.94
C ILE A 168 -10.63 0.30 -9.56
N PHE A 169 -10.84 -0.03 -8.28
CA PHE A 169 -10.92 -1.40 -7.78
C PHE A 169 -12.38 -1.79 -7.54
N SER A 170 -12.90 -2.69 -8.36
CA SER A 170 -14.27 -3.23 -8.26
C SER A 170 -14.45 -4.42 -9.18
N ASN A 171 -15.60 -5.09 -9.10
CA ASN A 171 -15.97 -6.18 -10.01
C ASN A 171 -16.01 -5.76 -11.49
N GLU A 172 -16.25 -4.50 -11.80
CA GLU A 172 -16.34 -3.99 -13.16
C GLU A 172 -14.98 -3.51 -13.70
N ARG A 173 -13.96 -3.33 -12.84
CA ARG A 173 -12.69 -2.68 -13.17
C ARG A 173 -11.48 -3.54 -12.86
N LEU A 174 -10.74 -3.25 -11.79
CA LEU A 174 -9.58 -4.04 -11.39
C LEU A 174 -9.94 -4.97 -10.22
N HIS A 175 -9.84 -6.26 -10.45
CA HIS A 175 -10.11 -7.30 -9.45
C HIS A 175 -8.89 -7.51 -8.53
N ARG A 176 -8.53 -6.49 -7.78
CA ARG A 176 -7.39 -6.50 -6.86
C ARG A 176 -7.80 -5.89 -5.53
N TYR A 177 -7.37 -6.51 -4.44
CA TYR A 177 -7.63 -6.01 -3.11
C TYR A 177 -6.87 -4.72 -2.86
N CYS A 178 -7.59 -3.69 -2.43
CA CYS A 178 -7.08 -2.37 -2.15
C CYS A 178 -7.45 -1.97 -0.72
N SER A 179 -6.46 -1.87 0.15
CA SER A 179 -6.62 -1.33 1.50
C SER A 179 -6.40 0.16 1.50
N ILE A 180 -7.26 0.90 2.20
CA ILE A 180 -7.07 2.32 2.50
C ILE A 180 -6.63 2.43 3.96
N LEU A 181 -5.49 3.03 4.22
CA LEU A 181 -5.00 3.35 5.56
C LEU A 181 -5.10 4.85 5.79
N THR A 182 -5.80 5.26 6.85
CA THR A 182 -6.01 6.68 7.18
C THR A 182 -6.22 6.87 8.67
N ASP A 183 -5.96 8.09 9.16
CA ASP A 183 -6.06 8.44 10.57
C ASP A 183 -7.49 8.91 10.94
N LEU A 184 -7.98 8.57 12.13
CA LEU A 184 -9.21 9.16 12.67
C LEU A 184 -8.95 10.47 13.40
N ASP A 185 -7.70 10.72 13.80
CA ASP A 185 -7.32 11.89 14.59
C ASP A 185 -8.19 12.06 15.86
N SER A 186 -8.56 10.95 16.51
CA SER A 186 -9.49 10.96 17.65
C SER A 186 -9.11 11.99 18.70
N PHE A 187 -10.12 12.68 19.24
CA PHE A 187 -9.89 13.72 20.24
C PHE A 187 -9.34 13.13 21.54
N VAL A 188 -8.34 13.80 22.11
CA VAL A 188 -7.69 13.44 23.38
C VAL A 188 -7.89 14.57 24.36
N GLU A 189 -8.73 14.35 25.38
CA GLU A 189 -9.00 15.32 26.43
C GLU A 189 -7.72 15.64 27.22
N GLY A 190 -7.43 16.92 27.37
CA GLY A 190 -6.21 17.39 28.05
C GLY A 190 -4.98 17.51 27.16
N SER A 191 -5.02 17.04 25.90
CA SER A 191 -3.92 17.23 24.95
C SER A 191 -3.90 18.65 24.38
N THR A 192 -2.68 19.14 24.12
CA THR A 192 -2.44 20.43 23.43
C THR A 192 -2.21 20.26 21.92
N LYS A 193 -2.17 19.04 21.43
CA LYS A 193 -1.80 18.69 20.04
C LYS A 193 -2.96 18.20 19.19
N CYS A 194 -4.07 17.77 19.79
CA CYS A 194 -5.27 17.37 19.07
C CYS A 194 -6.27 18.53 18.95
N SER A 195 -7.22 18.40 18.00
CA SER A 195 -8.34 19.30 17.88
C SER A 195 -9.65 18.53 17.61
N GLU A 196 -10.76 19.02 18.15
CA GLU A 196 -12.08 18.46 17.87
C GLU A 196 -12.43 18.50 16.37
N GLU A 197 -11.93 19.53 15.67
CA GLU A 197 -12.16 19.65 14.22
C GLU A 197 -11.44 18.58 13.42
N ALA A 198 -10.22 18.20 13.82
CA ALA A 198 -9.49 17.08 13.19
C ALA A 198 -10.26 15.78 13.40
N ALA A 199 -10.67 15.48 14.63
CA ALA A 199 -11.49 14.30 14.95
C ALA A 199 -12.79 14.24 14.16
N LYS A 200 -13.53 15.38 14.05
CA LYS A 200 -14.74 15.46 13.23
C LYS A 200 -14.46 15.17 11.75
N ARG A 201 -13.34 15.69 11.20
CA ARG A 201 -12.94 15.38 9.81
C ARG A 201 -12.61 13.89 9.63
N GLY A 202 -11.91 13.27 10.62
CA GLY A 202 -11.63 11.84 10.60
C GLY A 202 -12.90 10.99 10.54
N VAL A 203 -13.89 11.29 11.41
CA VAL A 203 -15.19 10.61 11.42
C VAL A 203 -15.94 10.82 10.09
N THR A 204 -16.00 12.05 9.58
CA THR A 204 -16.66 12.34 8.30
C THR A 204 -16.01 11.58 7.15
N ARG A 205 -14.68 11.46 7.14
CA ARG A 205 -13.92 10.68 6.15
C ARG A 205 -14.27 9.20 6.25
N LYS A 206 -14.31 8.66 7.46
CA LYS A 206 -14.72 7.29 7.72
C LYS A 206 -16.12 7.02 7.16
N ASP A 207 -17.12 7.81 7.55
CA ASP A 207 -18.51 7.63 7.10
C ASP A 207 -18.63 7.69 5.56
N LYS A 208 -17.85 8.56 4.93
CA LYS A 208 -17.79 8.66 3.46
C LYS A 208 -17.21 7.41 2.82
N LEU A 209 -16.07 6.91 3.31
CA LEU A 209 -15.42 5.71 2.77
C LEU A 209 -16.29 4.47 3.00
N ASP A 210 -16.87 4.32 4.18
CA ASP A 210 -17.78 3.22 4.52
C ASP A 210 -19.03 3.25 3.62
N THR A 211 -19.58 4.43 3.32
CA THR A 211 -20.70 4.58 2.39
C THR A 211 -20.33 4.22 0.94
N LEU A 212 -19.13 4.56 0.51
CA LEU A 212 -18.68 4.31 -0.86
C LEU A 212 -18.27 2.86 -1.10
N TYR A 213 -17.64 2.25 -0.12
CA TYR A 213 -16.94 0.97 -0.29
C TYR A 213 -17.41 -0.15 0.64
N GLY A 214 -18.30 0.09 1.60
CA GLY A 214 -18.74 -0.92 2.57
C GLY A 214 -19.37 -2.19 1.95
N GLU A 215 -19.88 -2.09 0.71
CA GLU A 215 -20.37 -3.24 -0.08
C GLU A 215 -19.38 -3.71 -1.17
N ASN A 216 -18.19 -3.11 -1.24
CA ASN A 216 -17.21 -3.42 -2.27
C ASN A 216 -16.26 -4.52 -1.79
N SER A 217 -16.28 -5.68 -2.41
CA SER A 217 -15.42 -6.81 -2.04
C SER A 217 -13.93 -6.58 -2.30
N TRP A 218 -13.54 -5.53 -3.05
CA TRP A 218 -12.16 -5.27 -3.46
C TRP A 218 -11.51 -4.09 -2.74
N VAL A 219 -12.30 -3.27 -2.02
CA VAL A 219 -11.79 -2.10 -1.30
C VAL A 219 -12.28 -2.15 0.13
N ASP A 220 -11.37 -1.97 1.08
CA ASP A 220 -11.71 -1.81 2.49
C ASP A 220 -10.83 -0.74 3.14
N SER A 221 -11.31 -0.16 4.24
CA SER A 221 -10.67 0.97 4.92
C SER A 221 -10.32 0.62 6.35
N PHE A 222 -9.08 0.89 6.72
CA PHE A 222 -8.51 0.59 8.03
C PHE A 222 -8.01 1.89 8.67
N TYR A 223 -8.36 2.08 9.94
CA TYR A 223 -8.22 3.37 10.58
C TYR A 223 -7.27 3.31 11.77
N ALA A 224 -6.25 4.17 11.78
CA ALA A 224 -5.55 4.50 13.01
C ALA A 224 -6.54 5.19 13.97
N THR A 225 -6.49 4.87 15.24
CA THR A 225 -7.33 5.54 16.25
C THR A 225 -6.96 7.01 16.38
N TYR A 226 -5.68 7.29 16.34
CA TYR A 226 -5.12 8.64 16.41
C TYR A 226 -4.34 8.96 15.14
N THR A 227 -3.03 8.80 15.18
CA THR A 227 -2.13 8.89 14.02
C THR A 227 -1.17 7.71 14.04
N LEU A 228 -0.50 7.45 12.91
CA LEU A 228 0.49 6.37 12.83
C LEU A 228 1.51 6.44 13.97
N GLU A 229 2.04 7.64 14.28
CA GLU A 229 3.09 7.82 15.26
C GLU A 229 2.60 7.49 16.69
N VAL A 230 1.34 7.87 16.98
CA VAL A 230 0.73 7.63 18.29
C VAL A 230 0.34 6.17 18.46
N ASP A 231 -0.34 5.60 17.47
CA ASP A 231 -0.77 4.20 17.55
C ASP A 231 0.44 3.25 17.57
N PHE A 232 1.54 3.59 16.90
CA PHE A 232 2.79 2.84 16.98
C PHE A 232 3.40 2.85 18.40
N VAL A 233 3.49 4.01 19.06
CA VAL A 233 4.10 4.11 20.41
C VAL A 233 3.17 3.63 21.53
N ASN A 234 1.87 3.47 21.25
CA ASN A 234 0.93 2.90 22.21
C ASN A 234 1.19 1.41 22.45
N GLU A 235 1.77 0.70 21.50
CA GLU A 235 2.33 -0.62 21.74
C GLU A 235 3.55 -0.47 22.67
N ILE A 236 3.52 -1.16 23.82
CA ILE A 236 4.52 -0.99 24.88
C ILE A 236 5.92 -1.34 24.37
N GLU A 237 6.02 -2.39 23.61
CA GLU A 237 7.24 -2.92 23.01
C GLU A 237 7.89 -1.92 22.04
N ASN A 238 7.09 -1.06 21.42
CA ASN A 238 7.56 -0.09 20.44
C ASN A 238 8.14 1.20 21.07
N ARG A 239 7.87 1.46 22.35
CA ARG A 239 8.35 2.69 23.02
C ARG A 239 9.86 2.83 22.98
N LYS A 240 10.60 1.71 23.11
CA LYS A 240 12.08 1.70 23.03
C LYS A 240 12.61 2.33 21.75
N TYR A 241 11.93 2.14 20.62
CA TYR A 241 12.36 2.71 19.34
C TYR A 241 12.16 4.21 19.30
N VAL A 242 11.01 4.70 19.80
CA VAL A 242 10.73 6.13 19.87
C VAL A 242 11.66 6.85 20.87
N GLU A 243 11.98 6.23 21.99
CA GLU A 243 13.01 6.74 22.91
C GLU A 243 14.38 6.87 22.23
N ASN A 244 14.76 5.88 21.42
CA ASN A 244 16.01 5.94 20.66
C ASN A 244 15.98 7.07 19.61
N VAL A 245 14.84 7.33 18.96
CA VAL A 245 14.67 8.50 18.09
C VAL A 245 14.90 9.80 18.87
N VAL A 246 14.28 9.94 20.04
CA VAL A 246 14.46 11.10 20.91
C VAL A 246 15.93 11.32 21.27
N ARG A 247 16.66 10.25 21.68
CA ARG A 247 18.08 10.32 22.04
C ARG A 247 18.97 10.74 20.85
N ASN A 248 18.60 10.35 19.65
CA ASN A 248 19.35 10.69 18.44
C ASN A 248 19.04 12.09 17.90
N HIS A 249 17.84 12.60 18.18
CA HIS A 249 17.42 13.91 17.65
C HIS A 249 17.85 15.06 18.52
N TYR A 250 17.66 14.97 19.85
CA TYR A 250 17.95 16.06 20.77
C TYR A 250 19.34 15.96 21.38
N SER A 251 20.04 17.11 21.48
CA SER A 251 21.37 17.18 22.08
C SER A 251 21.35 17.52 23.59
N ARG A 252 20.24 18.14 24.06
CA ARG A 252 20.15 18.58 25.48
C ARG A 252 19.56 17.48 26.33
N GLN A 253 20.31 16.99 27.32
CA GLN A 253 19.89 15.88 28.17
C GLN A 253 18.55 16.12 28.88
N THR A 254 18.29 17.32 29.39
CA THR A 254 17.01 17.66 30.04
C THR A 254 15.80 17.57 29.11
N THR A 255 15.98 17.82 27.81
CA THR A 255 14.93 17.66 26.80
C THR A 255 14.71 16.18 26.52
N ILE A 256 15.78 15.41 26.39
CA ILE A 256 15.73 13.97 26.20
C ILE A 256 14.98 13.31 27.37
N ASP A 257 15.39 13.58 28.61
CA ASP A 257 14.80 12.99 29.81
C ASP A 257 13.30 13.32 29.90
N LYS A 258 12.91 14.56 29.61
CA LYS A 258 11.51 14.99 29.61
C LYS A 258 10.67 14.21 28.58
N HIS A 259 11.17 14.05 27.34
CA HIS A 259 10.42 13.30 26.32
C HIS A 259 10.30 11.83 26.67
N ILE A 260 11.36 11.20 27.18
CA ILE A 260 11.35 9.80 27.60
C ILE A 260 10.40 9.58 28.77
N GLU A 261 10.43 10.47 29.79
CA GLU A 261 9.48 10.44 30.88
C GLU A 261 8.04 10.52 30.37
N ASN A 262 7.73 11.48 29.53
CA ASN A 262 6.40 11.66 28.95
C ASN A 262 5.93 10.45 28.12
N ILE A 263 6.82 9.80 27.36
CA ILE A 263 6.49 8.60 26.57
C ILE A 263 6.05 7.45 27.47
N ASN A 264 6.63 7.35 28.67
CA ASN A 264 6.36 6.27 29.62
C ASN A 264 5.31 6.61 30.69
N ASP A 265 4.89 7.87 30.76
CA ASP A 265 3.87 8.34 31.68
C ASP A 265 2.45 8.10 31.19
N SER A 266 1.57 9.06 31.38
CA SER A 266 0.17 8.99 30.95
C SER A 266 0.02 8.97 29.44
N PHE A 267 -1.15 8.51 28.98
CA PHE A 267 -1.46 8.51 27.54
C PHE A 267 -1.38 9.93 26.95
N VAL A 268 -1.90 10.95 27.64
CA VAL A 268 -1.89 12.34 27.16
C VAL A 268 -0.47 12.87 26.98
N ASN A 269 0.42 12.62 27.96
CA ASN A 269 1.80 13.05 27.90
C ASN A 269 2.57 12.33 26.77
N ARG A 270 2.32 11.04 26.58
CA ARG A 270 2.86 10.25 25.47
C ARG A 270 2.41 10.79 24.13
N TYR A 271 1.12 11.02 23.96
CA TYR A 271 0.50 11.58 22.75
C TYR A 271 1.17 12.91 22.37
N ASP A 272 1.19 13.88 23.29
CA ASP A 272 1.77 15.21 23.07
C ASP A 272 3.28 15.15 22.79
N SER A 273 4.01 14.27 23.48
CA SER A 273 5.45 14.10 23.31
C SER A 273 5.80 13.56 21.92
N VAL A 274 5.15 12.48 21.50
CA VAL A 274 5.42 11.84 20.20
C VAL A 274 5.09 12.78 19.05
N LEU A 275 3.93 13.43 19.08
CA LEU A 275 3.56 14.39 18.03
C LEU A 275 4.48 15.61 18.01
N THR A 276 5.03 16.02 19.16
CA THR A 276 6.04 17.09 19.21
C THR A 276 7.32 16.65 18.51
N VAL A 277 7.86 15.47 18.84
CA VAL A 277 9.08 14.93 18.25
C VAL A 277 8.92 14.74 16.74
N ALA A 278 7.81 14.13 16.30
CA ALA A 278 7.53 13.91 14.89
C ALA A 278 7.39 15.22 14.10
N LYS A 279 6.80 16.26 14.72
CA LYS A 279 6.69 17.60 14.12
C LYS A 279 8.04 18.30 14.02
N ASP A 280 8.85 18.25 15.08
CA ASP A 280 10.16 18.92 15.13
C ASP A 280 11.13 18.34 14.10
N MET A 281 11.05 17.03 13.86
CA MET A 281 11.85 16.33 12.84
C MET A 281 11.27 16.45 11.43
N GLY A 282 9.96 16.65 11.30
CA GLY A 282 9.19 16.38 10.08
C GLY A 282 8.83 14.90 9.96
N LYS A 283 7.54 14.60 9.70
CA LYS A 283 6.99 13.22 9.76
C LYS A 283 7.77 12.21 8.90
N GLY A 284 8.14 12.57 7.66
CA GLY A 284 8.91 11.69 6.79
C GLY A 284 10.31 11.39 7.33
N TRP A 285 11.02 12.39 7.88
CA TRP A 285 12.34 12.17 8.47
C TRP A 285 12.25 11.38 9.79
N TYR A 286 11.25 11.68 10.62
CA TYR A 286 10.94 10.87 11.81
C TYR A 286 10.76 9.39 11.46
N ALA A 287 9.93 9.09 10.46
CA ALA A 287 9.71 7.72 9.98
C ALA A 287 11.00 7.08 9.45
N THR A 288 11.85 7.84 8.75
CA THR A 288 13.15 7.36 8.25
C THR A 288 14.08 6.96 9.39
N VAL A 289 14.21 7.80 10.41
CA VAL A 289 15.06 7.51 11.56
C VAL A 289 14.48 6.34 12.36
N LEU A 290 13.17 6.36 12.62
CA LEU A 290 12.48 5.29 13.35
C LEU A 290 12.64 3.94 12.63
N SER A 291 12.45 3.89 11.32
CA SER A 291 12.58 2.64 10.53
C SER A 291 13.97 2.02 10.62
N SER A 292 15.01 2.83 10.77
CA SER A 292 16.39 2.36 10.92
C SER A 292 16.70 1.73 12.27
N MET A 293 15.85 1.98 13.27
CA MET A 293 16.01 1.50 14.65
C MET A 293 15.17 0.27 14.98
N LEU A 294 14.28 -0.14 14.06
CA LEU A 294 13.41 -1.31 14.25
C LEU A 294 14.23 -2.59 14.29
N ASP A 295 13.90 -3.45 15.22
CA ASP A 295 14.34 -4.84 15.30
C ASP A 295 13.13 -5.81 15.21
N ASN A 296 13.36 -7.07 15.50
CA ASN A 296 12.36 -8.12 15.35
C ASN A 296 11.31 -8.16 16.49
N ASP A 297 11.54 -7.43 17.58
CA ASP A 297 10.59 -7.36 18.71
C ASP A 297 9.49 -6.30 18.49
N LEU A 298 9.47 -5.67 17.31
CA LEU A 298 8.45 -4.66 17.02
C LEU A 298 7.04 -5.26 16.98
N VAL A 299 6.06 -4.48 17.38
CA VAL A 299 4.64 -4.80 17.22
C VAL A 299 4.06 -3.91 16.12
N ILE A 300 3.41 -4.53 15.13
CA ILE A 300 2.67 -3.81 14.10
C ILE A 300 1.28 -3.49 14.64
N PRO A 301 0.84 -2.21 14.62
CA PRO A 301 -0.52 -1.84 15.02
C PRO A 301 -1.59 -2.62 14.25
N ASP A 302 -2.65 -3.02 14.93
CA ASP A 302 -3.68 -3.92 14.40
C ASP A 302 -4.31 -3.45 13.08
N TYR A 303 -4.56 -2.15 12.94
CA TYR A 303 -5.15 -1.61 11.71
C TYR A 303 -4.24 -1.78 10.48
N ILE A 304 -2.92 -1.66 10.66
CA ILE A 304 -1.92 -1.92 9.60
C ILE A 304 -1.88 -3.40 9.27
N LEU A 305 -1.91 -4.25 10.30
CA LEU A 305 -1.89 -5.71 10.14
C LEU A 305 -3.12 -6.18 9.34
N LYS A 306 -4.31 -5.69 9.68
CA LYS A 306 -5.55 -5.97 8.96
C LYS A 306 -5.51 -5.49 7.51
N ALA A 307 -5.00 -4.28 7.28
CA ALA A 307 -4.84 -3.73 5.94
C ALA A 307 -3.87 -4.56 5.08
N LEU A 308 -2.75 -5.01 5.67
CA LEU A 308 -1.80 -5.89 5.00
C LEU A 308 -2.45 -7.22 4.62
N VAL A 309 -3.18 -7.85 5.54
CA VAL A 309 -3.89 -9.10 5.29
C VAL A 309 -4.91 -8.93 4.18
N PHE A 310 -5.73 -7.88 4.21
CA PHE A 310 -6.74 -7.62 3.18
C PHE A 310 -6.10 -7.44 1.80
N ALA A 311 -5.10 -6.55 1.67
CA ALA A 311 -4.42 -6.32 0.39
C ALA A 311 -3.72 -7.58 -0.15
N SER A 312 -3.30 -8.49 0.73
CA SER A 312 -2.50 -9.67 0.38
C SER A 312 -3.30 -10.94 0.15
N GLN A 313 -4.63 -10.93 0.20
CA GLN A 313 -5.48 -12.14 0.11
C GLN A 313 -5.16 -13.04 -1.09
N LYS A 314 -4.84 -12.46 -2.25
CA LYS A 314 -4.49 -13.23 -3.46
C LYS A 314 -3.01 -13.60 -3.58
N VAL A 315 -2.15 -13.06 -2.74
CA VAL A 315 -0.68 -13.19 -2.87
C VAL A 315 -0.03 -13.96 -1.74
N LEU A 316 -0.71 -14.14 -0.61
CA LEU A 316 -0.24 -14.99 0.49
C LEU A 316 -0.43 -16.47 0.14
N THR A 317 0.38 -16.91 -0.79
CA THR A 317 0.44 -18.32 -1.22
C THR A 317 1.13 -19.18 -0.16
N GLU A 318 0.94 -20.49 -0.23
CA GLU A 318 1.59 -21.42 0.68
C GLU A 318 3.12 -21.25 0.79
N PRO A 319 3.89 -21.08 -0.32
CA PRO A 319 5.32 -20.81 -0.22
C PRO A 319 5.66 -19.52 0.54
N VAL A 320 4.85 -18.48 0.40
CA VAL A 320 5.04 -17.22 1.13
C VAL A 320 4.80 -17.42 2.63
N LEU A 321 3.72 -18.11 3.00
CA LEU A 321 3.39 -18.39 4.40
C LEU A 321 4.46 -19.27 5.07
N ARG A 322 5.00 -20.25 4.36
CA ARG A 322 6.11 -21.08 4.83
C ARG A 322 7.37 -20.24 5.10
N LYS A 323 7.72 -19.36 4.16
CA LYS A 323 8.86 -18.43 4.31
C LYS A 323 8.72 -17.55 5.53
N ILE A 324 7.54 -16.95 5.74
CA ILE A 324 7.24 -16.13 6.92
C ILE A 324 7.38 -16.95 8.21
N GLY A 325 6.73 -18.13 8.26
CA GLY A 325 6.75 -18.98 9.45
C GLY A 325 8.16 -19.41 9.84
N ILE A 326 8.99 -19.82 8.88
CA ILE A 326 10.39 -20.18 9.13
C ILE A 326 11.17 -18.97 9.62
N TYR A 327 11.02 -17.80 8.97
CA TYR A 327 11.71 -16.58 9.37
C TYR A 327 11.40 -16.20 10.83
N VAL A 328 10.12 -16.23 11.21
CA VAL A 328 9.71 -15.91 12.59
C VAL A 328 10.27 -16.94 13.58
N LEU A 329 10.21 -18.24 13.25
CA LEU A 329 10.75 -19.28 14.12
C LEU A 329 12.28 -19.22 14.27
N ASP A 330 12.99 -18.65 13.28
CA ASP A 330 14.44 -18.44 13.39
C ASP A 330 14.85 -17.36 14.40
N MET A 331 13.88 -16.56 14.89
CA MET A 331 14.10 -15.57 15.95
C MET A 331 14.00 -16.17 17.36
N TYR A 332 13.45 -17.37 17.49
CA TYR A 332 13.32 -18.06 18.77
C TYR A 332 14.54 -18.92 19.08
N ASP A 333 14.83 -19.07 20.36
CA ASP A 333 15.81 -20.06 20.83
C ASP A 333 15.35 -21.45 20.40
N GLU A 334 16.29 -22.27 19.92
CA GLU A 334 16.01 -23.59 19.40
C GLU A 334 15.66 -24.55 20.54
N ASP A 335 14.43 -25.04 20.54
CA ASP A 335 13.94 -26.10 21.41
C ASP A 335 13.19 -27.16 20.59
N GLU A 336 12.65 -28.17 21.26
CA GLU A 336 11.91 -29.26 20.61
C GLU A 336 10.66 -28.73 19.89
N THR A 337 9.95 -27.78 20.48
CA THR A 337 8.74 -27.15 19.92
C THR A 337 9.04 -26.35 18.66
N ILE A 338 10.08 -25.52 18.71
CA ILE A 338 10.51 -24.68 17.59
C ILE A 338 11.02 -25.56 16.45
N SER A 339 11.84 -26.57 16.75
CA SER A 339 12.33 -27.55 15.76
C SER A 339 11.20 -28.32 15.08
N GLU A 340 10.16 -28.73 15.83
CA GLU A 340 8.98 -29.40 15.28
C GLU A 340 8.18 -28.47 14.38
N LEU A 341 7.90 -27.25 14.80
CA LEU A 341 7.20 -26.26 14.00
C LEU A 341 7.95 -25.93 12.69
N LYS A 342 9.28 -25.76 12.75
CA LYS A 342 10.12 -25.56 11.55
C LYS A 342 10.00 -26.71 10.55
N LYS A 343 10.00 -27.96 11.03
CA LYS A 343 9.76 -29.13 10.15
C LYS A 343 8.39 -29.08 9.51
N LYS A 344 7.33 -28.73 10.26
CA LYS A 344 5.96 -28.62 9.74
C LYS A 344 5.83 -27.50 8.73
N PHE A 345 6.44 -26.33 8.96
CA PHE A 345 6.48 -25.26 7.95
C PHE A 345 7.23 -25.67 6.68
N ASN A 346 8.20 -26.58 6.75
CA ASN A 346 8.91 -27.05 5.57
C ASN A 346 8.10 -28.07 4.74
N ILE A 347 7.46 -29.05 5.37
CA ILE A 347 6.89 -30.22 4.67
C ILE A 347 5.46 -30.59 5.11
N GLY A 348 4.92 -30.01 6.19
CA GLY A 348 3.59 -30.32 6.70
C GLY A 348 2.47 -29.63 5.91
N ASP A 349 1.20 -29.95 6.23
CA ASP A 349 0.05 -29.16 5.78
C ASP A 349 0.12 -27.76 6.36
N ILE A 350 0.00 -26.75 5.50
CA ILE A 350 0.21 -25.35 5.91
C ILE A 350 -0.88 -24.86 6.87
N ASN A 351 -2.14 -25.28 6.68
CA ASN A 351 -3.25 -24.82 7.51
C ASN A 351 -3.20 -25.45 8.90
N GLU A 352 -2.86 -26.75 8.99
CA GLU A 352 -2.63 -27.43 10.26
C GLU A 352 -1.42 -26.81 10.99
N THR A 353 -0.35 -26.52 10.25
CA THR A 353 0.87 -25.90 10.80
C THR A 353 0.59 -24.51 11.37
N ILE A 354 -0.16 -23.66 10.66
CA ILE A 354 -0.58 -22.34 11.13
C ILE A 354 -1.41 -22.43 12.41
N LYS A 355 -2.34 -23.39 12.47
CA LYS A 355 -3.14 -23.62 13.68
C LYS A 355 -2.27 -24.00 14.86
N GLU A 356 -1.40 -24.95 14.67
CA GLU A 356 -0.50 -25.43 15.73
C GLU A 356 0.48 -24.33 16.19
N PHE A 357 1.04 -23.54 15.25
CA PHE A 357 1.84 -22.37 15.57
C PHE A 357 1.06 -21.40 16.47
N SER A 358 -0.19 -21.08 16.08
CA SER A 358 -1.05 -20.18 16.84
C SER A 358 -1.42 -20.69 18.23
N ASP A 359 -1.55 -22.01 18.39
CA ASP A 359 -1.83 -22.64 19.67
C ASP A 359 -0.59 -22.63 20.61
N LYS A 360 0.59 -22.85 20.05
CA LYS A 360 1.86 -22.90 20.81
C LYS A 360 2.45 -21.53 21.11
N LEU A 361 2.23 -20.53 20.22
CA LEU A 361 2.74 -19.16 20.31
C LEU A 361 1.59 -18.15 20.20
N PRO A 362 0.62 -18.12 21.16
CA PRO A 362 -0.61 -17.35 21.03
C PRO A 362 -0.41 -15.83 21.02
N ASP A 363 0.67 -15.34 21.63
CA ASP A 363 0.97 -13.91 21.77
C ASP A 363 1.89 -13.38 20.67
N ASP A 364 2.40 -14.28 19.79
CA ASP A 364 3.26 -13.89 18.69
C ASP A 364 2.53 -13.03 17.64
N LEU A 365 3.23 -12.06 17.06
CA LEU A 365 2.69 -11.18 16.03
C LEU A 365 2.19 -11.94 14.80
N LEU A 366 2.88 -13.03 14.43
CA LEU A 366 2.45 -13.89 13.32
C LEU A 366 1.14 -14.61 13.64
N THR A 367 0.90 -14.98 14.90
CA THR A 367 -0.39 -15.51 15.34
C THR A 367 -1.50 -14.48 15.18
N LYS A 368 -1.27 -13.22 15.52
CA LYS A 368 -2.22 -12.13 15.26
C LYS A 368 -2.49 -11.98 13.76
N PHE A 369 -1.45 -12.01 12.94
CA PHE A 369 -1.55 -11.97 11.48
C PHE A 369 -2.40 -13.13 10.92
N PHE A 370 -2.18 -14.35 11.38
CA PHE A 370 -2.97 -15.51 10.95
C PHE A 370 -4.43 -15.43 11.40
N LYS A 371 -4.70 -14.93 12.61
CA LYS A 371 -6.07 -14.69 13.09
C LYS A 371 -6.79 -13.66 12.22
N CYS A 372 -6.18 -12.52 11.94
CA CYS A 372 -6.74 -11.53 11.01
C CYS A 372 -7.04 -12.13 9.62
N ARG A 373 -6.17 -13.01 9.12
CA ARG A 373 -6.39 -13.69 7.83
C ARG A 373 -7.61 -14.62 7.88
N MET A 374 -7.80 -15.35 8.95
CA MET A 374 -8.97 -16.25 9.11
C MET A 374 -10.30 -15.50 9.24
N GLU A 375 -10.29 -14.31 9.82
CA GLU A 375 -11.47 -13.44 9.95
C GLU A 375 -11.93 -12.84 8.60
N LEU A 376 -11.00 -12.66 7.66
CA LEU A 376 -11.24 -12.04 6.35
C LEU A 376 -11.50 -13.06 5.22
N MET A 377 -11.31 -14.35 5.46
CA MET A 377 -11.59 -15.44 4.52
C MET A 377 -12.99 -16.02 4.71
#